data_d152924c84105427da576f7a0c81f535
#
_entry.id   d152924c84105427da576f7a0c81f535
#
_cell.length_a   1.000
_cell.length_b   1.000
_cell.length_c   1.000
_cell.angle_alpha   90.00
_cell.angle_beta   90.00
_cell.angle_gamma   90.00
#
_symmetry.space_group_name_H-M   'P 1'
#
loop_
_entity.id
_entity.type
_entity.pdbx_description
1 polymer ?
#
loop_
_entity_poly.entity_id
_entity_poly.type
_entity_poly.pdbx_seq_one_letter_code
_entity_poly.pdbx_strand_id
1 'polypeptide(L)'
;MELYNRLCTITKQENVMKDEPMKKHTTFRIGGPADYFVTPESKAEIQAIVELCKKEEIPYSVIGNGSNLLVGDKGYRGVIIQIFKKMNQIRVEENKIYAGAGALLSKIAATALSESLTGFEFAAGIPGTLGGAVRMNAGAYGGEMKQVLESVEVMTADGEFFTIPVEEMGLAYRTSVVEQ
;
A
#
# COMPACT_ATOMS: atom_id res chain seq x y z
N MET A 1 18.36 -21.28 -7.50
CA MET A 1 17.81 -20.36 -8.55
C MET A 1 17.93 -18.96 -8.00
N GLU A 2 18.44 -18.00 -8.76
CA GLU A 2 18.59 -16.60 -8.33
C GLU A 2 17.21 -16.03 -7.92
N LEU A 3 17.15 -15.17 -6.88
CA LEU A 3 15.93 -14.56 -6.37
C LEU A 3 15.10 -13.89 -7.46
N TYR A 4 15.76 -13.16 -8.38
CA TYR A 4 15.10 -12.54 -9.53
C TYR A 4 14.24 -13.53 -10.32
N ASN A 5 14.81 -14.68 -10.70
CA ASN A 5 14.08 -15.67 -11.49
C ASN A 5 12.87 -16.25 -10.73
N ARG A 6 12.99 -16.37 -9.41
CA ARG A 6 11.88 -16.82 -8.55
C ARG A 6 10.78 -15.78 -8.46
N LEU A 7 11.11 -14.51 -8.30
CA LEU A 7 10.13 -13.43 -8.33
C LEU A 7 9.41 -13.40 -9.69
N CYS A 8 10.13 -13.62 -10.80
CA CYS A 8 9.54 -13.71 -12.14
C CYS A 8 8.67 -14.96 -12.38
N THR A 9 8.70 -15.97 -11.51
CA THR A 9 7.74 -17.09 -11.55
C THR A 9 6.44 -16.76 -10.82
N ILE A 10 6.46 -15.79 -9.90
CA ILE A 10 5.29 -15.37 -9.13
C ILE A 10 4.50 -14.29 -9.87
N THR A 11 5.20 -13.32 -10.46
CA THR A 11 4.59 -12.23 -11.22
C THR A 11 5.27 -12.08 -12.58
N LYS A 12 4.73 -11.23 -13.46
CA LYS A 12 5.32 -10.98 -14.77
C LYS A 12 6.73 -10.40 -14.64
N GLN A 13 7.62 -10.76 -15.57
CA GLN A 13 9.00 -10.27 -15.58
C GLN A 13 9.08 -8.72 -15.60
N GLU A 14 8.16 -8.05 -16.30
CA GLU A 14 8.07 -6.59 -16.36
C GLU A 14 7.73 -5.93 -15.01
N ASN A 15 7.22 -6.73 -14.06
CA ASN A 15 6.89 -6.29 -12.71
C ASN A 15 8.03 -6.42 -11.72
N VAL A 16 9.17 -6.98 -12.15
CA VAL A 16 10.34 -7.22 -11.30
C VAL A 16 11.54 -6.44 -11.83
N MET A 17 11.97 -5.44 -11.09
CA MET A 17 13.11 -4.58 -11.43
C MET A 17 14.25 -4.85 -10.46
N LYS A 18 15.49 -4.93 -10.99
CA LYS A 18 16.73 -4.99 -10.19
C LYS A 18 17.34 -3.62 -10.08
N ASP A 19 17.99 -3.34 -8.95
CA ASP A 19 18.72 -2.10 -8.70
C ASP A 19 17.91 -0.84 -9.00
N GLU A 20 16.58 -0.90 -8.71
CA GLU A 20 15.65 0.17 -9.09
C GLU A 20 15.81 1.39 -8.18
N PRO A 21 16.16 2.56 -8.76
CA PRO A 21 16.38 3.77 -7.99
C PRO A 21 15.09 4.24 -7.28
N MET A 22 15.08 4.22 -5.95
CA MET A 22 13.93 4.59 -5.14
C MET A 22 13.51 6.06 -5.32
N LYS A 23 14.41 6.94 -5.76
CA LYS A 23 14.06 8.34 -6.12
C LYS A 23 12.97 8.45 -7.18
N LYS A 24 12.70 7.43 -7.98
CA LYS A 24 11.59 7.37 -8.93
C LYS A 24 10.25 7.04 -8.28
N HIS A 25 10.29 6.50 -7.05
CA HIS A 25 9.14 5.94 -6.34
C HIS A 25 8.87 6.66 -5.00
N THR A 26 9.50 7.80 -4.77
CA THR A 26 9.27 8.66 -3.60
C THR A 26 8.87 10.07 -4.04
N THR A 27 8.00 10.71 -3.28
CA THR A 27 7.61 12.11 -3.52
C THR A 27 8.77 13.06 -3.32
N PHE A 28 9.69 12.76 -2.40
CA PHE A 28 10.92 13.52 -2.18
C PHE A 28 11.91 13.45 -3.34
N ARG A 29 11.74 12.48 -4.27
CA ARG A 29 12.65 12.22 -5.39
C ARG A 29 14.09 11.99 -4.97
N ILE A 30 14.28 11.42 -3.79
CA ILE A 30 15.55 11.02 -3.18
C ILE A 30 15.46 9.53 -2.88
N GLY A 31 16.60 8.82 -2.97
CA GLY A 31 16.73 7.42 -2.62
C GLY A 31 17.62 6.64 -3.58
N GLY A 32 18.56 5.90 -3.01
CA GLY A 32 19.40 4.93 -3.71
C GLY A 32 18.61 3.72 -4.20
N PRO A 33 19.28 2.72 -4.83
CA PRO A 33 18.59 1.58 -5.43
C PRO A 33 18.03 0.59 -4.38
N ALA A 34 16.87 0.01 -4.67
CA ALA A 34 16.43 -1.23 -4.03
C ALA A 34 17.01 -2.42 -4.81
N ASP A 35 17.45 -3.47 -4.11
CA ASP A 35 17.97 -4.67 -4.78
C ASP A 35 16.94 -5.26 -5.72
N TYR A 36 15.67 -5.34 -5.24
CA TYR A 36 14.53 -5.74 -6.05
C TYR A 36 13.34 -4.83 -5.76
N PHE A 37 12.64 -4.45 -6.82
CA PHE A 37 11.42 -3.67 -6.75
C PHE A 37 10.34 -4.42 -7.53
N VAL A 38 9.22 -4.76 -6.85
CA VAL A 38 8.17 -5.61 -7.42
C VAL A 38 6.83 -4.90 -7.35
N THR A 39 6.06 -4.96 -8.44
CA THR A 39 4.72 -4.39 -8.55
C THR A 39 3.68 -5.48 -8.79
N PRO A 40 3.20 -6.18 -7.73
CA PRO A 40 2.23 -7.26 -7.88
C PRO A 40 0.90 -6.76 -8.43
N GLU A 41 0.18 -7.66 -9.13
CA GLU A 41 -1.12 -7.38 -9.74
C GLU A 41 -2.29 -7.98 -8.94
N SER A 42 -2.01 -8.86 -7.99
CA SER A 42 -3.03 -9.58 -7.22
C SER A 42 -2.61 -9.85 -5.77
N LYS A 43 -3.60 -10.16 -4.93
CA LYS A 43 -3.38 -10.62 -3.55
C LYS A 43 -2.53 -11.89 -3.50
N ALA A 44 -2.80 -12.84 -4.41
CA ALA A 44 -2.05 -14.10 -4.50
C ALA A 44 -0.56 -13.85 -4.80
N GLU A 45 -0.25 -12.90 -5.68
CA GLU A 45 1.14 -12.52 -5.94
C GLU A 45 1.81 -11.89 -4.72
N ILE A 46 1.11 -11.00 -3.98
CA ILE A 46 1.62 -10.40 -2.73
C ILE A 46 1.94 -11.50 -1.73
N GLN A 47 0.99 -12.41 -1.50
CA GLN A 47 1.15 -13.54 -0.59
C GLN A 47 2.39 -14.38 -0.95
N ALA A 48 2.49 -14.81 -2.20
CA ALA A 48 3.61 -15.64 -2.66
C ALA A 48 4.97 -14.93 -2.56
N ILE A 49 5.04 -13.60 -2.82
CA ILE A 49 6.26 -12.81 -2.67
C ILE A 49 6.66 -12.72 -1.19
N VAL A 50 5.70 -12.45 -0.29
CA VAL A 50 5.96 -12.37 1.16
C VAL A 50 6.40 -13.72 1.70
N GLU A 51 5.73 -14.81 1.34
CA GLU A 51 6.12 -16.18 1.72
C GLU A 51 7.53 -16.52 1.24
N LEU A 52 7.86 -16.14 0.00
CA LEU A 52 9.21 -16.32 -0.56
C LEU A 52 10.26 -15.57 0.26
N CYS A 53 10.01 -14.30 0.56
CA CYS A 53 10.92 -13.47 1.33
C CYS A 53 11.13 -14.01 2.75
N LYS A 54 10.05 -14.42 3.43
CA LYS A 54 10.11 -15.01 4.77
C LYS A 54 10.89 -16.33 4.77
N LYS A 55 10.60 -17.22 3.83
CA LYS A 55 11.25 -18.54 3.73
C LYS A 55 12.77 -18.43 3.54
N GLU A 56 13.22 -17.39 2.86
CA GLU A 56 14.63 -17.17 2.56
C GLU A 56 15.29 -16.09 3.43
N GLU A 57 14.59 -15.62 4.45
CA GLU A 57 15.06 -14.57 5.37
C GLU A 57 15.50 -13.29 4.64
N ILE A 58 14.81 -12.97 3.50
CA ILE A 58 15.07 -11.78 2.71
C ILE A 58 14.27 -10.60 3.29
N PRO A 59 14.92 -9.49 3.64
CA PRO A 59 14.23 -8.29 4.05
C PRO A 59 13.26 -7.80 2.97
N TYR A 60 12.06 -7.43 3.36
CA TYR A 60 11.10 -6.80 2.44
C TYR A 60 10.37 -5.64 3.10
N SER A 61 9.85 -4.74 2.28
CA SER A 61 9.00 -3.64 2.73
C SER A 61 7.87 -3.41 1.74
N VAL A 62 6.66 -3.21 2.26
CA VAL A 62 5.47 -2.89 1.47
C VAL A 62 5.28 -1.39 1.46
N ILE A 63 5.13 -0.81 0.27
CA ILE A 63 4.91 0.62 0.08
C ILE A 63 3.71 0.91 -0.82
N GLY A 64 3.12 2.08 -0.66
CA GLY A 64 2.17 2.64 -1.62
C GLY A 64 2.89 3.46 -2.71
N ASN A 65 2.44 4.68 -2.93
CA ASN A 65 3.05 5.60 -3.89
C ASN A 65 4.31 6.34 -3.36
N GLY A 66 4.80 5.99 -2.17
CA GLY A 66 6.03 6.56 -1.59
C GLY A 66 5.92 8.02 -1.12
N SER A 67 4.70 8.49 -0.81
CA SER A 67 4.48 9.89 -0.41
C SER A 67 4.96 10.22 1.02
N ASN A 68 5.13 9.20 1.85
CA ASN A 68 5.60 9.35 3.23
C ASN A 68 6.87 8.51 3.49
N LEU A 69 7.72 8.38 2.47
CA LEU A 69 8.92 7.55 2.53
C LEU A 69 10.16 8.36 2.17
N LEU A 70 11.16 8.34 3.05
CA LEU A 70 12.51 8.82 2.77
C LEU A 70 13.46 7.63 2.71
N VAL A 71 14.15 7.49 1.59
CA VAL A 71 15.14 6.43 1.35
C VAL A 71 16.52 7.04 1.26
N GLY A 72 17.48 6.52 2.02
CA GLY A 72 18.86 6.99 1.98
C GLY A 72 19.59 6.60 0.68
N ASP A 73 20.77 7.21 0.44
CA ASP A 73 21.56 7.00 -0.77
C ASP A 73 22.04 5.55 -0.97
N LYS A 74 22.16 4.79 0.13
CA LYS A 74 22.51 3.37 0.07
C LYS A 74 21.37 2.48 -0.43
N GLY A 75 20.16 3.04 -0.53
CA GLY A 75 18.97 2.34 -0.99
C GLY A 75 18.43 1.32 0.01
N TYR A 76 17.82 0.26 -0.50
CA TYR A 76 17.19 -0.80 0.29
C TYR A 76 17.77 -2.17 -0.07
N ARG A 77 18.27 -2.90 0.93
CA ARG A 77 18.80 -4.27 0.74
C ARG A 77 17.67 -5.26 0.97
N GLY A 78 17.13 -5.81 -0.13
CA GLY A 78 16.00 -6.73 -0.12
C GLY A 78 14.95 -6.41 -1.18
N VAL A 79 13.68 -6.70 -0.90
CA VAL A 79 12.56 -6.57 -1.83
C VAL A 79 11.63 -5.43 -1.41
N ILE A 80 11.42 -4.45 -2.27
CA ILE A 80 10.34 -3.47 -2.14
C ILE A 80 9.12 -3.99 -2.91
N ILE A 81 7.98 -4.11 -2.22
CA ILE A 81 6.70 -4.53 -2.79
C ILE A 81 5.83 -3.28 -2.90
N GLN A 82 5.61 -2.78 -4.11
CA GLN A 82 4.77 -1.60 -4.29
C GLN A 82 3.33 -1.99 -4.61
N ILE A 83 2.40 -1.61 -3.73
CA ILE A 83 0.95 -1.71 -3.94
C ILE A 83 0.44 -0.35 -4.40
N PHE A 84 0.25 -0.18 -5.71
CA PHE A 84 -0.16 1.11 -6.27
C PHE A 84 -1.06 0.92 -7.51
N LYS A 85 -0.56 1.20 -8.71
CA LYS A 85 -1.34 1.35 -9.95
C LYS A 85 -2.17 0.11 -10.33
N LYS A 86 -1.74 -1.08 -9.96
CA LYS A 86 -2.36 -2.35 -10.34
C LYS A 86 -3.40 -2.84 -9.34
N MET A 87 -3.44 -2.24 -8.15
CA MET A 87 -4.38 -2.58 -7.08
C MET A 87 -5.13 -1.34 -6.60
N ASN A 88 -5.69 -0.59 -7.54
CA ASN A 88 -6.30 0.73 -7.32
C ASN A 88 -7.78 0.79 -7.73
N GLN A 89 -8.45 -0.34 -7.79
CA GLN A 89 -9.87 -0.43 -8.15
C GLN A 89 -10.70 0.38 -7.15
N ILE A 90 -11.71 1.07 -7.66
CA ILE A 90 -12.70 1.78 -6.85
C ILE A 90 -14.07 1.38 -7.40
N ARG A 91 -14.97 0.97 -6.52
CA ARG A 91 -16.38 0.74 -6.84
C ARG A 91 -17.26 1.32 -5.75
N VAL A 92 -18.46 1.71 -6.12
CA VAL A 92 -19.45 2.28 -5.20
C VAL A 92 -20.66 1.36 -5.16
N GLU A 93 -21.16 1.11 -3.98
CA GLU A 93 -22.41 0.39 -3.74
C GLU A 93 -23.19 1.16 -2.69
N GLU A 94 -24.30 1.73 -3.07
CA GLU A 94 -25.14 2.59 -2.23
C GLU A 94 -24.32 3.76 -1.63
N ASN A 95 -24.14 3.79 -0.32
CA ASN A 95 -23.37 4.80 0.42
C ASN A 95 -21.96 4.34 0.81
N LYS A 96 -21.44 3.26 0.20
CA LYS A 96 -20.14 2.67 0.50
C LYS A 96 -19.22 2.73 -0.70
N ILE A 97 -17.96 3.05 -0.44
CA ILE A 97 -16.87 2.99 -1.42
C ILE A 97 -15.94 1.84 -1.04
N TYR A 98 -15.77 0.90 -1.96
CA TYR A 98 -14.79 -0.16 -1.88
C TYR A 98 -13.59 0.22 -2.73
N ALA A 99 -12.42 0.27 -2.13
CA ALA A 99 -11.22 0.67 -2.84
C ALA A 99 -10.02 -0.21 -2.50
N GLY A 100 -9.21 -0.52 -3.50
CA GLY A 100 -7.97 -1.25 -3.32
C GLY A 100 -6.92 -0.41 -2.59
N ALA A 101 -6.00 -1.07 -1.87
CA ALA A 101 -4.97 -0.42 -1.08
C ALA A 101 -4.08 0.55 -1.88
N GLY A 102 -3.94 0.33 -3.20
CA GLY A 102 -3.20 1.19 -4.12
C GLY A 102 -3.99 2.39 -4.67
N ALA A 103 -5.28 2.53 -4.35
CA ALA A 103 -6.08 3.65 -4.80
C ALA A 103 -5.61 4.97 -4.17
N LEU A 104 -5.47 6.02 -4.99
CA LEU A 104 -5.13 7.35 -4.50
C LEU A 104 -6.32 7.95 -3.72
N LEU A 105 -6.03 8.56 -2.58
CA LEU A 105 -7.05 9.24 -1.76
C LEU A 105 -7.78 10.33 -2.55
N SER A 106 -7.07 11.09 -3.39
CA SER A 106 -7.68 12.09 -4.27
C SER A 106 -8.68 11.50 -5.28
N LYS A 107 -8.44 10.28 -5.77
CA LYS A 107 -9.39 9.58 -6.66
C LYS A 107 -10.60 9.10 -5.90
N ILE A 108 -10.42 8.56 -4.69
CA ILE A 108 -11.53 8.15 -3.83
C ILE A 108 -12.40 9.37 -3.49
N ALA A 109 -11.78 10.51 -3.14
CA ALA A 109 -12.51 11.76 -2.86
C ALA A 109 -13.29 12.27 -4.08
N ALA A 110 -12.69 12.21 -5.28
CA ALA A 110 -13.38 12.58 -6.51
C ALA A 110 -14.57 11.64 -6.81
N THR A 111 -14.41 10.34 -6.54
CA THR A 111 -15.51 9.37 -6.65
C THR A 111 -16.61 9.69 -5.64
N ALA A 112 -16.28 9.95 -4.37
CA ALA A 112 -17.26 10.32 -3.35
C ALA A 112 -18.07 11.55 -3.77
N LEU A 113 -17.39 12.58 -4.30
CA LEU A 113 -18.05 13.78 -4.81
C LEU A 113 -19.02 13.48 -5.97
N SER A 114 -18.59 12.66 -6.95
CA SER A 114 -19.44 12.31 -8.10
C SER A 114 -20.70 11.52 -7.71
N GLU A 115 -20.61 10.75 -6.62
CA GLU A 115 -21.72 9.97 -6.08
C GLU A 115 -22.50 10.68 -4.97
N SER A 116 -22.21 11.98 -4.73
CA SER A 116 -22.86 12.79 -3.68
C SER A 116 -22.67 12.23 -2.27
N LEU A 117 -21.56 11.56 -1.99
CA LEU A 117 -21.17 11.05 -0.69
C LEU A 117 -20.29 12.08 0.04
N THR A 118 -20.54 12.29 1.32
CA THR A 118 -19.84 13.25 2.19
C THR A 118 -18.97 12.53 3.23
N GLY A 119 -18.04 13.28 3.86
CA GLY A 119 -17.22 12.81 4.97
C GLY A 119 -15.78 12.46 4.58
N PHE A 120 -15.44 12.38 3.29
CA PHE A 120 -14.10 12.06 2.81
C PHE A 120 -13.31 13.27 2.29
N GLU A 121 -13.84 14.48 2.46
CA GLU A 121 -13.26 15.74 1.93
C GLU A 121 -11.86 16.02 2.48
N PHE A 122 -11.62 15.68 3.76
CA PHE A 122 -10.32 15.87 4.42
C PHE A 122 -9.18 15.15 3.69
N ALA A 123 -9.49 14.03 3.04
CA ALA A 123 -8.49 13.18 2.40
C ALA A 123 -8.12 13.64 0.97
N ALA A 124 -8.88 14.56 0.36
CA ALA A 124 -8.71 14.96 -1.04
C ALA A 124 -7.32 15.54 -1.34
N GLY A 125 -6.72 16.24 -0.38
CA GLY A 125 -5.40 16.86 -0.48
C GLY A 125 -4.24 15.99 0.05
N ILE A 126 -4.51 14.83 0.63
CA ILE A 126 -3.44 13.95 1.17
C ILE A 126 -2.80 13.18 0.00
N PRO A 127 -1.50 13.34 -0.26
CA PRO A 127 -0.83 12.70 -1.39
C PRO A 127 -0.46 11.25 -1.08
N GLY A 128 -1.44 10.37 -0.91
CA GLY A 128 -1.21 8.99 -0.49
C GLY A 128 -2.13 7.99 -1.16
N THR A 129 -1.84 6.71 -0.93
CA THR A 129 -2.71 5.59 -1.27
C THR A 129 -3.53 5.18 -0.05
N LEU A 130 -4.68 4.54 -0.29
CA LEU A 130 -5.59 4.10 0.77
C LEU A 130 -4.88 3.20 1.80
N GLY A 131 -4.11 2.19 1.37
CA GLY A 131 -3.42 1.30 2.29
C GLY A 131 -2.44 2.03 3.20
N GLY A 132 -1.66 2.99 2.64
CA GLY A 132 -0.78 3.83 3.45
C GLY A 132 -1.54 4.75 4.41
N ALA A 133 -2.68 5.27 3.99
CA ALA A 133 -3.54 6.11 4.84
C ALA A 133 -4.15 5.33 6.00
N VAL A 134 -4.63 4.11 5.73
CA VAL A 134 -5.18 3.21 6.75
C VAL A 134 -4.11 2.84 7.79
N ARG A 135 -2.93 2.43 7.32
CA ARG A 135 -1.81 2.04 8.20
C ARG A 135 -1.50 3.08 9.28
N MET A 136 -1.55 4.35 8.92
CA MET A 136 -1.18 5.45 9.82
C MET A 136 -2.37 6.31 10.28
N ASN A 137 -3.60 5.86 10.08
CA ASN A 137 -4.79 6.67 10.37
C ASN A 137 -4.62 8.11 9.85
N ALA A 138 -4.31 8.25 8.56
CA ALA A 138 -4.02 9.55 7.97
C ALA A 138 -5.18 10.53 8.16
N GLY A 139 -4.85 11.76 8.49
CA GLY A 139 -5.85 12.81 8.71
C GLY A 139 -5.35 14.19 8.30
N ALA A 140 -6.29 15.08 8.04
CA ALA A 140 -6.07 16.49 7.73
C ALA A 140 -7.33 17.29 8.05
N TYR A 141 -7.18 18.57 8.37
CA TYR A 141 -8.30 19.50 8.59
C TYR A 141 -9.36 19.01 9.61
N GLY A 142 -8.94 18.26 10.62
CA GLY A 142 -9.84 17.73 11.66
C GLY A 142 -10.53 16.41 11.31
N GLY A 143 -10.37 15.89 10.09
CA GLY A 143 -10.83 14.57 9.68
C GLY A 143 -9.69 13.55 9.70
N GLU A 144 -10.02 12.28 9.91
CA GLU A 144 -9.07 11.16 9.89
C GLU A 144 -9.73 9.86 9.39
N MET A 145 -8.92 8.89 8.95
CA MET A 145 -9.42 7.65 8.33
C MET A 145 -10.41 6.89 9.21
N LYS A 146 -10.19 6.82 10.52
CA LYS A 146 -11.09 6.09 11.43
C LYS A 146 -12.53 6.59 11.43
N GLN A 147 -12.80 7.83 11.00
CA GLN A 147 -14.14 8.41 10.99
C GLN A 147 -14.97 7.95 9.78
N VAL A 148 -14.32 7.41 8.75
CA VAL A 148 -14.94 7.06 7.47
C VAL A 148 -14.75 5.61 7.07
N LEU A 149 -13.86 4.88 7.74
CA LEU A 149 -13.66 3.45 7.51
C LEU A 149 -14.79 2.65 8.18
N GLU A 150 -15.23 1.59 7.52
CA GLU A 150 -16.12 0.58 8.08
C GLU A 150 -15.32 -0.68 8.44
N SER A 151 -14.53 -1.17 7.50
CA SER A 151 -13.68 -2.34 7.70
C SER A 151 -12.49 -2.32 6.72
N VAL A 152 -11.49 -3.12 7.01
CA VAL A 152 -10.28 -3.26 6.18
C VAL A 152 -9.95 -4.74 6.02
N GLU A 153 -9.76 -5.19 4.79
CA GLU A 153 -9.16 -6.49 4.54
C GLU A 153 -7.64 -6.37 4.63
N VAL A 154 -7.04 -7.19 5.45
CA VAL A 154 -5.59 -7.24 5.68
C VAL A 154 -5.04 -8.64 5.40
N MET A 155 -3.74 -8.74 5.20
CA MET A 155 -2.99 -9.98 5.14
C MET A 155 -2.06 -10.06 6.34
N THR A 156 -2.08 -11.17 7.07
CA THR A 156 -1.09 -11.44 8.13
C THR A 156 0.30 -11.64 7.54
N ALA A 157 1.30 -11.60 8.41
CA ALA A 157 2.64 -11.98 8.01
C ALA A 157 2.73 -13.44 7.52
N ASP A 158 1.81 -14.31 7.93
CA ASP A 158 1.75 -15.71 7.48
C ASP A 158 0.94 -15.93 6.20
N GLY A 159 0.47 -14.82 5.58
CA GLY A 159 -0.23 -14.85 4.29
C GLY A 159 -1.74 -15.04 4.39
N GLU A 160 -2.32 -15.14 5.59
CA GLU A 160 -3.76 -15.28 5.76
C GLU A 160 -4.48 -13.94 5.57
N PHE A 161 -5.60 -13.97 4.84
CA PHE A 161 -6.45 -12.79 4.65
C PHE A 161 -7.65 -12.82 5.58
N PHE A 162 -7.94 -11.69 6.21
CA PHE A 162 -9.14 -11.51 7.01
C PHE A 162 -9.58 -10.05 7.03
N THR A 163 -10.84 -9.83 7.40
CA THR A 163 -11.41 -8.48 7.49
C THR A 163 -11.46 -8.04 8.94
N ILE A 164 -10.96 -6.84 9.21
CA ILE A 164 -10.99 -6.21 10.54
C ILE A 164 -12.01 -5.06 10.48
N PRO A 165 -13.02 -5.03 11.37
CA PRO A 165 -13.89 -3.87 11.54
C PRO A 165 -13.09 -2.69 12.11
N VAL A 166 -13.54 -1.45 11.82
CA VAL A 166 -12.79 -0.24 12.20
C VAL A 166 -12.52 -0.14 13.70
N GLU A 167 -13.44 -0.63 14.53
CA GLU A 167 -13.34 -0.63 16.00
C GLU A 167 -12.15 -1.45 16.51
N GLU A 168 -11.75 -2.48 15.76
CA GLU A 168 -10.64 -3.39 16.09
C GLU A 168 -9.31 -2.96 15.44
N MET A 169 -9.34 -1.95 14.56
CA MET A 169 -8.15 -1.46 13.86
C MET A 169 -7.15 -0.71 14.75
N GLY A 170 -7.52 -0.37 15.99
CA GLY A 170 -6.62 0.36 16.92
C GLY A 170 -6.14 1.71 16.37
N LEU A 171 -6.97 2.38 15.56
CA LEU A 171 -6.62 3.62 14.87
C LEU A 171 -6.44 4.77 15.85
N ALA A 172 -5.22 5.30 15.92
CA ALA A 172 -4.86 6.46 16.72
C ALA A 172 -3.87 7.36 15.93
N TYR A 173 -3.31 8.38 16.57
CA TYR A 173 -2.38 9.29 15.89
C TYR A 173 -1.19 8.54 15.30
N ARG A 174 -1.12 8.49 13.97
CA ARG A 174 -0.04 7.86 13.18
C ARG A 174 0.17 6.37 13.43
N THR A 175 -0.87 5.62 13.85
CA THR A 175 -0.77 4.19 14.13
C THR A 175 -2.06 3.43 13.83
N SER A 176 -1.91 2.13 13.64
CA SER A 176 -2.97 1.12 13.54
C SER A 176 -2.41 -0.27 13.87
N VAL A 177 -3.27 -1.28 14.00
CA VAL A 177 -2.83 -2.69 14.16
C VAL A 177 -2.01 -3.21 12.97
N VAL A 178 -2.11 -2.56 11.80
CA VAL A 178 -1.32 -2.92 10.60
C VAL A 178 0.16 -2.53 10.75
N GLU A 179 0.52 -1.75 11.76
CA GLU A 179 1.90 -1.33 12.02
C GLU A 179 2.66 -2.30 12.93
N GLN A 180 1.95 -3.13 13.67
CA GLN A 180 2.50 -4.11 14.60
C GLN A 180 2.79 -5.43 13.89
#